data_e25fc6128146d06d54bcfa7aa588a763
#
_entry.id   e25fc6128146d06d54bcfa7aa588a763
#
_cell.length_a   1.000
_cell.length_b   1.000
_cell.length_c   1.000
_cell.angle_alpha   90.00
_cell.angle_beta   90.00
_cell.angle_gamma   90.00
#
_symmetry.space_group_name_H-M   'P 1'
#
loop_
_entity.id
_entity.type
_entity.pdbx_description
1 polymer ?
#
loop_
_entity_poly.entity_id
_entity_poly.type
_entity_poly.pdbx_seq_one_letter_code
_entity_poly.pdbx_strand_id
1 'polypeptide(L)'
;MFSMFRFLMGDKSVVCRIIKVTYFDLDDICKLCFDSYDLHDVADTKVMSEFLHREGGRYWTTIDGVRQLYRRIECKMCFEVIEKLKGL
;
A
#
# COMPACT_ATOMS: atom_id res chain seq x y z
N MET A 1 19.22 0.01 9.85
CA MET A 1 19.29 0.17 8.39
C MET A 1 18.08 -0.48 7.75
N PHE A 2 17.50 0.13 6.73
CA PHE A 2 16.36 -0.42 6.00
C PHE A 2 16.74 -0.59 4.53
N SER A 3 16.03 -1.51 3.87
CA SER A 3 16.16 -1.73 2.43
C SER A 3 14.97 -1.15 1.70
N MET A 4 15.21 -0.57 0.54
CA MET A 4 14.15 -0.10 -0.36
C MET A 4 14.23 -0.87 -1.67
N PHE A 5 13.07 -1.21 -2.21
CA PHE A 5 12.99 -1.89 -3.51
C PHE A 5 11.66 -1.58 -4.16
N ARG A 6 11.51 -1.96 -5.42
CA ARG A 6 10.26 -1.85 -6.15
C ARG A 6 9.85 -3.23 -6.64
N PHE A 7 8.55 -3.51 -6.62
CA PHE A 7 8.04 -4.65 -7.36
C PHE A 7 7.07 -4.17 -8.43
N LEU A 8 6.89 -4.99 -9.45
CA LEU A 8 6.08 -4.62 -10.61
C LEU A 8 4.74 -5.34 -10.61
N MET A 9 3.68 -4.60 -10.95
CA MET A 9 2.34 -5.12 -11.20
C MET A 9 1.91 -4.62 -12.58
N GLY A 10 2.18 -5.41 -13.62
CA GLY A 10 1.96 -4.99 -14.99
C GLY A 10 2.89 -3.84 -15.36
N ASP A 11 2.31 -2.69 -15.74
CA ASP A 11 3.04 -1.47 -16.08
C ASP A 11 3.24 -0.53 -14.89
N LYS A 12 2.79 -0.91 -13.70
CA LYS A 12 2.89 -0.10 -12.50
C LYS A 12 3.89 -0.71 -11.51
N SER A 13 4.45 0.13 -10.67
CA SER A 13 5.39 -0.32 -9.64
C SER A 13 5.01 0.23 -8.28
N VAL A 14 5.39 -0.49 -7.23
CA VAL A 14 5.17 -0.10 -5.84
C VAL A 14 6.52 -0.01 -5.15
N VAL A 15 6.78 1.13 -4.51
CA VAL A 15 7.97 1.31 -3.68
C VAL A 15 7.74 0.64 -2.33
N CYS A 16 8.69 -0.16 -1.92
CA CYS A 16 8.66 -0.90 -0.67
C CYS A 16 9.90 -0.59 0.15
N ARG A 17 9.74 -0.63 1.45
CA ARG A 17 10.89 -0.55 2.37
C ARG A 17 10.72 -1.58 3.48
N ILE A 18 11.82 -2.17 3.88
CA ILE A 18 11.85 -3.19 4.93
C ILE A 18 12.69 -2.66 6.09
N ILE A 19 12.08 -2.64 7.27
CA ILE A 19 12.77 -2.35 8.52
C ILE A 19 12.70 -3.63 9.36
N LYS A 20 11.61 -3.85 10.07
CA LYS A 20 11.27 -5.14 10.72
C LYS A 20 10.15 -5.82 9.99
N VAL A 21 9.28 -5.03 9.34
CA VAL A 21 8.20 -5.49 8.49
C VAL A 21 8.31 -4.75 7.17
N THR A 22 7.70 -5.29 6.12
CA THR A 22 7.68 -4.64 4.82
C THR A 22 6.59 -3.57 4.80
N TYR A 23 6.98 -2.36 4.42
CA TYR A 23 6.08 -1.23 4.20
C TYR A 23 5.95 -0.94 2.73
N PHE A 24 4.76 -0.52 2.31
CA PHE A 24 4.43 -0.20 0.94
C PHE A 24 4.01 1.27 0.86
N ASP A 25 4.42 1.95 -0.20
CA ASP A 25 3.98 3.32 -0.44
C ASP A 25 2.47 3.33 -0.70
N LEU A 26 1.70 4.01 0.15
CA LEU A 26 0.25 4.02 0.04
C LEU A 26 -0.24 4.63 -1.26
N ASP A 27 0.41 5.70 -1.74
CA ASP A 27 0.04 6.34 -3.00
C ASP A 27 0.18 5.35 -4.16
N ASP A 28 1.27 4.60 -4.20
CA ASP A 28 1.49 3.59 -5.23
C ASP A 28 0.42 2.48 -5.17
N ILE A 29 0.04 2.05 -3.97
CA ILE A 29 -1.03 1.08 -3.80
C ILE A 29 -2.37 1.65 -4.31
N CYS A 30 -2.67 2.91 -3.99
CA CYS A 30 -3.89 3.57 -4.46
C CYS A 30 -3.93 3.69 -5.98
N LYS A 31 -2.80 3.92 -6.61
CA LYS A 31 -2.72 3.98 -8.08
C LYS A 31 -3.07 2.66 -8.74
N LEU A 32 -2.85 1.55 -8.05
CA LEU A 32 -3.27 0.23 -8.54
C LEU A 32 -4.76 0.00 -8.36
N CYS A 33 -5.36 0.55 -7.31
CA CYS A 33 -6.71 0.21 -6.89
C CYS A 33 -7.77 1.18 -7.38
N PHE A 34 -7.41 2.44 -7.64
CA PHE A 34 -8.37 3.50 -7.97
C PHE A 34 -7.97 4.21 -9.26
N ASP A 35 -8.96 4.58 -10.04
CA ASP A 35 -8.75 5.48 -11.20
C ASP A 35 -8.58 6.92 -10.74
N SER A 36 -9.27 7.30 -9.68
CA SER A 36 -9.22 8.63 -9.09
C SER A 36 -9.38 8.52 -7.59
N TYR A 37 -8.55 9.23 -6.83
CA TYR A 37 -8.59 9.19 -5.37
C TYR A 37 -7.95 10.44 -4.80
N ASP A 38 -8.28 10.72 -3.53
CA ASP A 38 -7.58 11.71 -2.71
C ASP A 38 -6.78 10.96 -1.65
N LEU A 39 -5.46 11.04 -1.74
CA LEU A 39 -4.56 10.30 -0.86
C LEU A 39 -4.80 10.64 0.61
N HIS A 40 -5.02 11.93 0.92
CA HIS A 40 -5.27 12.36 2.30
C HIS A 40 -6.58 11.78 2.84
N ASP A 41 -7.62 11.73 2.03
CA ASP A 41 -8.89 11.14 2.43
C ASP A 41 -8.74 9.65 2.72
N VAL A 42 -8.00 8.93 1.88
CA VAL A 42 -7.72 7.51 2.11
C VAL A 42 -6.93 7.32 3.41
N ALA A 43 -5.89 8.12 3.61
CA ALA A 43 -5.03 8.05 4.78
C ALA A 43 -5.77 8.40 6.08
N ASP A 44 -6.70 9.35 6.01
CA ASP A 44 -7.41 9.85 7.19
C ASP A 44 -8.56 8.95 7.64
N THR A 45 -8.88 7.89 6.89
CA THR A 45 -9.92 6.97 7.35
C THR A 45 -9.46 6.29 8.64
N LYS A 46 -10.41 6.11 9.57
CA LYS A 46 -10.12 5.50 10.87
C LYS A 46 -9.47 4.12 10.73
N VAL A 47 -9.92 3.35 9.75
CA VAL A 47 -9.38 2.01 9.53
C VAL A 47 -7.94 2.06 9.03
N MET A 48 -7.65 2.94 8.08
CA MET A 48 -6.30 3.02 7.52
C MET A 48 -5.30 3.64 8.49
N SER A 49 -5.73 4.57 9.34
CA SER A 49 -4.82 5.25 10.26
C SER A 49 -4.06 4.30 11.18
N GLU A 50 -4.64 3.14 11.51
CA GLU A 50 -4.00 2.13 12.34
C GLU A 50 -2.83 1.42 11.64
N PHE A 51 -2.78 1.49 10.32
CA PHE A 51 -1.79 0.80 9.50
C PHE A 51 -0.86 1.75 8.76
N LEU A 52 -0.88 3.02 9.13
CA LEU A 52 -0.08 4.03 8.44
C LEU A 52 1.15 4.44 9.23
N HIS A 53 2.21 4.69 8.48
CA HIS A 53 3.43 5.30 8.97
C HIS A 53 3.79 6.44 8.04
N ARG A 54 4.08 7.61 8.60
CA ARG A 54 4.49 8.79 7.82
C ARG A 54 5.99 8.99 7.94
N GLU A 55 6.65 9.05 6.81
CA GLU A 55 8.08 9.32 6.79
C GLU A 55 8.50 9.83 5.42
N GLY A 56 9.39 10.82 5.39
CA GLY A 56 9.92 11.38 4.16
C GLY A 56 8.87 12.01 3.26
N GLY A 57 7.80 12.57 3.84
CA GLY A 57 6.71 13.16 3.08
C GLY A 57 5.79 12.16 2.41
N ARG A 58 5.90 10.89 2.76
CA ARG A 58 5.08 9.81 2.20
C ARG A 58 4.31 9.09 3.28
N TYR A 59 3.21 8.45 2.85
CA TYR A 59 2.48 7.51 3.68
C TYR A 59 2.92 6.10 3.34
N TRP A 60 3.18 5.30 4.37
CA TRP A 60 3.57 3.90 4.23
C TRP A 60 2.55 3.02 4.93
N THR A 61 2.24 1.88 4.35
CA THR A 61 1.30 0.93 4.95
C THR A 61 1.87 -0.49 4.88
N THR A 62 1.24 -1.39 5.63
CA THR A 62 1.61 -2.80 5.66
C THR A 62 0.66 -3.62 4.81
N ILE A 63 0.94 -4.93 4.68
CA ILE A 63 0.03 -5.85 3.99
C ILE A 63 -1.35 -5.87 4.65
N ASP A 64 -1.41 -5.70 5.97
CA ASP A 64 -2.70 -5.63 6.68
C ASP A 64 -3.48 -4.38 6.28
N GLY A 65 -2.78 -3.26 6.08
CA GLY A 65 -3.40 -2.05 5.56
C GLY A 65 -3.96 -2.24 4.15
N VAL A 66 -3.22 -2.92 3.29
CA VAL A 66 -3.70 -3.24 1.93
C VAL A 66 -4.94 -4.13 1.99
N ARG A 67 -4.97 -5.10 2.89
CA ARG A 67 -6.15 -5.96 3.10
C ARG A 67 -7.37 -5.16 3.54
N GLN A 68 -7.19 -4.17 4.42
CA GLN A 68 -8.28 -3.31 4.85
C GLN A 68 -8.81 -2.47 3.69
N LEU A 69 -7.92 -1.97 2.86
CA LEU A 69 -8.30 -1.21 1.67
C LEU A 69 -9.10 -2.10 0.71
N TYR A 70 -8.65 -3.33 0.48
CA TYR A 70 -9.36 -4.30 -0.35
C TYR A 70 -10.79 -4.56 0.16
N ARG A 71 -10.94 -4.77 1.49
CA ARG A 71 -12.25 -5.03 2.08
C ARG A 71 -13.24 -3.88 1.85
N ARG A 72 -12.75 -2.66 1.81
CA ARG A 72 -13.60 -1.49 1.65
C ARG A 72 -14.09 -1.31 0.22
N ILE A 73 -13.27 -1.62 -0.76
CA ILE A 73 -13.56 -1.31 -2.16
C ILE A 73 -13.73 -2.55 -3.03
N GLU A 74 -13.52 -3.73 -2.46
CA GLU A 74 -13.59 -5.01 -3.16
C GLU A 74 -12.84 -4.99 -4.50
N CYS A 75 -11.71 -4.32 -4.53
CA CYS A 75 -10.92 -4.15 -5.74
C CYS A 75 -10.14 -5.44 -6.05
N LYS A 76 -10.38 -6.00 -7.23
CA LYS A 76 -9.69 -7.20 -7.68
C LYS A 76 -8.18 -7.00 -7.70
N MET A 77 -7.74 -5.82 -8.08
CA MET A 77 -6.32 -5.50 -8.13
C MET A 77 -5.67 -5.53 -6.74
N CYS A 78 -6.38 -5.09 -5.71
CA CYS A 78 -5.91 -5.19 -4.34
C CYS A 78 -5.70 -6.65 -3.93
N PHE A 79 -6.60 -7.55 -4.34
CA PHE A 79 -6.46 -8.97 -4.07
C PHE A 79 -5.19 -9.52 -4.73
N GLU A 80 -4.94 -9.19 -5.99
CA GLU A 80 -3.72 -9.61 -6.70
C GLU A 80 -2.47 -9.06 -6.03
N VAL A 81 -2.51 -7.82 -5.57
CA VAL A 81 -1.40 -7.19 -4.83
C VAL A 81 -1.11 -7.99 -3.56
N ILE A 82 -2.14 -8.29 -2.78
CA ILE A 82 -1.99 -9.05 -1.53
C ILE A 82 -1.34 -10.40 -1.81
N GLU A 83 -1.81 -11.12 -2.82
CA GLU A 83 -1.26 -12.43 -3.16
C GLU A 83 0.21 -12.33 -3.57
N LYS A 84 0.56 -11.31 -4.32
CA LYS A 84 1.95 -11.09 -4.72
C LYS A 84 2.84 -10.68 -3.55
N LEU A 85 2.31 -9.85 -2.65
CA LEU A 85 3.07 -9.37 -1.49
C LEU A 85 3.35 -10.46 -0.47
N LYS A 86 2.52 -11.48 -0.38
CA LYS A 86 2.76 -12.62 0.50
C LYS A 86 4.07 -13.35 0.19
N GLY A 87 4.57 -13.21 -1.03
CA GLY A 87 5.82 -13.82 -1.44
C GLY A 87 7.07 -13.00 -1.13
N LEU A 88 6.92 -11.82 -0.56
CA LEU A 88 8.04 -10.93 -0.27
C LEU A 88 8.58 -11.05 1.15
#